data_b88020d0546bcbfaa33249b81d01d0e9
#
_entry.id   b88020d0546bcbfaa33249b81d01d0e9
#
_cell.length_a   1.000
_cell.length_b   1.000
_cell.length_c   1.000
_cell.angle_alpha   90.00
_cell.angle_beta   90.00
_cell.angle_gamma   90.00
#
_symmetry.space_group_name_H-M   'P 1'
#
loop_
_entity.id
_entity.type
_entity.pdbx_description
1 polymer ?
#
loop_
_entity_poly.entity_id
_entity_poly.type
_entity_poly.pdbx_seq_one_letter_code
_entity_poly.pdbx_strand_id
1 'polypeptide(L)'
;GQLYSNLDKKDSSSIFFDRIIKLHRKIPRDYYVYSFIEKSKNYENQSAAILELNELEKDIENKEYLSVIFHQIANLKLEINADSLAINYYNKSLRSPAKDYLVNVKNYNILADYYFDNKEYLSSAAYYDSTLLNIRDDKRLYRKIAKKRSSLDDVIYYELSVKKNDSILRLVNMSEDERVLFFNSYLQKMKDKLTVEEDIIDSKNNDISSASKSNNISPKDALFYFYNPTAVAYGKNEFKKLWGQIKRTDNWRSGQKKAASMVLPTKKSNFLPEKKIYDLESYLKTVPSSLTVIDSISKQLDYSYFQLGSIYSSKFLDYELSNNKIAKINFEIKNDKIILPAKYLNYKNCLVLGLIKKADSIKLDIIKNYPDSKYAEILNNPDSLASLELDNLTEIYSGLFKDFQNQKYTQLIVELDELIATYETDPLVPKMQLLKASAVARIQGFESYKTLLEFISANYSNSIEGKEAKILLDQVIPLIKNSKFEQIDDGENFKLIYSFLKENKKETETFKVQLNLAVKDLKNIELSSSTDIYDNSIIFVVLHGLKSFDGAKGLNLILEKNKNIINDSSFVISSKNYQILQIHKNLSLYLKNNL
;
A
#
# COMPACT_ATOMS: atom_id res chain seq x y z
N GLY A 1 -42.06 -8.08 -4.21
CA GLY A 1 -41.19 -8.74 -3.24
C GLY A 1 -40.26 -7.76 -2.60
N GLN A 2 -39.34 -7.18 -3.35
CA GLN A 2 -38.26 -6.30 -2.83
C GLN A 2 -38.75 -5.12 -1.97
N LEU A 3 -39.80 -4.43 -2.36
CA LEU A 3 -40.38 -3.34 -1.55
C LEU A 3 -40.87 -3.83 -0.19
N TYR A 4 -41.49 -5.02 -0.13
CA TYR A 4 -41.91 -5.61 1.12
C TYR A 4 -40.74 -6.09 1.97
N SER A 5 -39.69 -6.59 1.34
CA SER A 5 -38.44 -6.92 2.02
C SER A 5 -37.79 -5.68 2.67
N ASN A 6 -37.76 -4.56 1.96
CA ASN A 6 -37.23 -3.28 2.48
C ASN A 6 -38.10 -2.69 3.61
N LEU A 7 -39.37 -3.07 3.71
CA LEU A 7 -40.28 -2.71 4.80
C LEU A 7 -40.32 -3.76 5.92
N ASP A 8 -39.37 -4.71 5.91
CA ASP A 8 -39.27 -5.86 6.85
C ASP A 8 -40.52 -6.73 6.95
N LYS A 9 -41.36 -6.74 5.88
CA LYS A 9 -42.55 -7.60 5.77
C LYS A 9 -42.22 -8.90 5.04
N LYS A 10 -41.45 -9.78 5.71
CA LYS A 10 -40.85 -10.99 5.15
C LYS A 10 -41.88 -11.96 4.52
N ASP A 11 -43.02 -12.19 5.19
CA ASP A 11 -44.06 -13.08 4.69
C ASP A 11 -44.67 -12.58 3.38
N SER A 12 -45.04 -11.29 3.35
CA SER A 12 -45.57 -10.68 2.14
C SER A 12 -44.53 -10.67 1.02
N SER A 13 -43.28 -10.41 1.33
CA SER A 13 -42.18 -10.47 0.38
C SER A 13 -42.06 -11.87 -0.24
N SER A 14 -42.04 -12.90 0.57
CA SER A 14 -41.93 -14.31 0.15
C SER A 14 -43.08 -14.73 -0.74
N ILE A 15 -44.34 -14.35 -0.43
CA ILE A 15 -45.51 -14.62 -1.27
C ILE A 15 -45.33 -14.04 -2.69
N PHE A 16 -44.79 -12.83 -2.80
CA PHE A 16 -44.58 -12.22 -4.13
C PHE A 16 -43.45 -12.90 -4.89
N PHE A 17 -42.37 -13.32 -4.23
CA PHE A 17 -41.29 -14.08 -4.89
C PHE A 17 -41.80 -15.46 -5.31
N ASP A 18 -42.59 -16.15 -4.51
CA ASP A 18 -43.24 -17.43 -4.88
C ASP A 18 -44.13 -17.33 -6.12
N ARG A 19 -44.83 -16.21 -6.29
CA ARG A 19 -45.61 -15.97 -7.53
C ARG A 19 -44.71 -15.91 -8.76
N ILE A 20 -43.53 -15.28 -8.65
CA ILE A 20 -42.57 -15.22 -9.74
C ILE A 20 -41.94 -16.59 -10.00
N ILE A 21 -41.56 -17.30 -8.96
CA ILE A 21 -40.97 -18.64 -9.05
C ILE A 21 -41.93 -19.62 -9.73
N LYS A 22 -43.24 -19.54 -9.43
CA LYS A 22 -44.30 -20.36 -10.07
C LYS A 22 -44.45 -20.13 -11.58
N LEU A 23 -43.97 -18.99 -12.10
CA LEU A 23 -43.99 -18.73 -13.54
C LEU A 23 -42.93 -19.54 -14.28
N HIS A 24 -41.87 -19.98 -13.59
CA HIS A 24 -40.77 -20.82 -14.08
C HIS A 24 -40.23 -20.36 -15.46
N ARG A 25 -40.43 -21.17 -16.53
CA ARG A 25 -39.97 -20.88 -17.89
C ARG A 25 -40.75 -19.78 -18.64
N LYS A 26 -41.81 -19.23 -18.03
CA LYS A 26 -42.59 -18.13 -18.63
C LYS A 26 -41.99 -16.77 -18.44
N ILE A 27 -40.87 -16.68 -17.69
CA ILE A 27 -40.16 -15.44 -17.39
C ILE A 27 -38.66 -15.62 -17.74
N PRO A 28 -37.92 -14.54 -17.96
CA PRO A 28 -36.47 -14.59 -18.09
C PRO A 28 -35.83 -15.27 -16.87
N ARG A 29 -34.78 -16.06 -17.12
CA ARG A 29 -34.16 -16.92 -16.10
C ARG A 29 -33.55 -16.14 -14.94
N ASP A 30 -33.06 -14.94 -15.18
CA ASP A 30 -32.52 -14.02 -14.17
C ASP A 30 -33.59 -13.70 -13.11
N TYR A 31 -34.84 -13.33 -13.50
CA TYR A 31 -35.90 -13.07 -12.54
C TYR A 31 -36.25 -14.30 -11.71
N TYR A 32 -36.20 -15.49 -12.32
CA TYR A 32 -36.44 -16.75 -11.62
C TYR A 32 -35.37 -16.98 -10.54
N VAL A 33 -34.09 -16.95 -10.91
CA VAL A 33 -32.98 -17.20 -9.99
C VAL A 33 -32.89 -16.13 -8.89
N TYR A 34 -32.98 -14.84 -9.26
CA TYR A 34 -32.92 -13.76 -8.25
C TYR A 34 -34.15 -13.78 -7.31
N SER A 35 -35.29 -14.31 -7.72
CA SER A 35 -36.44 -14.50 -6.82
C SER A 35 -36.17 -15.53 -5.73
N PHE A 36 -35.46 -16.62 -6.03
CA PHE A 36 -35.00 -17.58 -5.02
C PHE A 36 -33.96 -16.94 -4.08
N ILE A 37 -33.00 -16.20 -4.62
CA ILE A 37 -31.98 -15.52 -3.83
C ILE A 37 -32.60 -14.51 -2.87
N GLU A 38 -33.52 -13.66 -3.34
CA GLU A 38 -34.18 -12.68 -2.49
C GLU A 38 -35.13 -13.33 -1.47
N LYS A 39 -35.86 -14.39 -1.86
CA LYS A 39 -36.69 -15.17 -0.96
C LYS A 39 -35.86 -15.83 0.14
N SER A 40 -34.67 -16.35 -0.20
CA SER A 40 -33.79 -17.03 0.77
C SER A 40 -33.38 -16.15 1.95
N LYS A 41 -33.36 -14.84 1.78
CA LYS A 41 -33.06 -13.86 2.85
C LYS A 41 -34.19 -13.70 3.87
N ASN A 42 -35.40 -14.12 3.52
CA ASN A 42 -36.58 -13.99 4.37
C ASN A 42 -36.80 -15.20 5.27
N TYR A 43 -36.08 -16.31 5.07
CA TYR A 43 -36.23 -17.51 5.86
C TYR A 43 -35.79 -17.29 7.30
N GLU A 44 -36.61 -17.77 8.25
CA GLU A 44 -36.18 -17.84 9.66
C GLU A 44 -35.21 -19.01 9.88
N ASN A 45 -35.38 -20.12 9.13
CA ASN A 45 -34.48 -21.26 9.15
C ASN A 45 -33.55 -21.24 7.93
N GLN A 46 -32.32 -20.78 8.13
CA GLN A 46 -31.31 -20.69 7.09
C GLN A 46 -30.95 -22.04 6.46
N SER A 47 -31.08 -23.14 7.21
CA SER A 47 -30.84 -24.49 6.66
C SER A 47 -31.83 -24.85 5.59
N ALA A 48 -33.12 -24.47 5.73
CA ALA A 48 -34.13 -24.68 4.70
C ALA A 48 -33.85 -23.85 3.44
N ALA A 49 -33.43 -22.58 3.62
CA ALA A 49 -33.02 -21.73 2.50
C ALA A 49 -31.81 -22.29 1.74
N ILE A 50 -30.84 -22.84 2.47
CA ILE A 50 -29.64 -23.47 1.86
C ILE A 50 -30.04 -24.72 1.05
N LEU A 51 -30.97 -25.51 1.53
CA LEU A 51 -31.46 -26.69 0.78
C LEU A 51 -32.13 -26.26 -0.54
N GLU A 52 -32.97 -25.24 -0.52
CA GLU A 52 -33.63 -24.71 -1.72
C GLU A 52 -32.62 -24.18 -2.74
N LEU A 53 -31.60 -23.45 -2.28
CA LEU A 53 -30.51 -22.93 -3.14
C LEU A 53 -29.62 -24.06 -3.68
N ASN A 54 -29.38 -25.15 -2.93
CA ASN A 54 -28.65 -26.31 -3.41
C ASN A 54 -29.38 -27.06 -4.53
N GLU A 55 -30.71 -27.09 -4.50
CA GLU A 55 -31.49 -27.63 -5.64
C GLU A 55 -31.36 -26.71 -6.87
N LEU A 56 -31.34 -25.39 -6.65
CA LEU A 56 -31.12 -24.41 -7.72
C LEU A 56 -29.70 -24.53 -8.34
N GLU A 57 -28.67 -24.88 -7.53
CA GLU A 57 -27.29 -25.15 -7.99
C GLU A 57 -27.22 -26.31 -8.97
N LYS A 58 -28.03 -27.39 -8.75
CA LYS A 58 -28.02 -28.62 -9.57
C LYS A 58 -28.62 -28.43 -10.95
N ASP A 59 -29.44 -27.41 -11.14
CA ASP A 59 -30.11 -27.17 -12.40
C ASP A 59 -29.14 -26.57 -13.44
N ILE A 60 -28.93 -27.29 -14.53
CA ILE A 60 -28.03 -26.92 -15.64
C ILE A 60 -28.38 -25.57 -16.28
N GLU A 61 -29.68 -25.20 -16.27
CA GLU A 61 -30.15 -23.91 -16.80
C GLU A 61 -29.61 -22.72 -15.97
N ASN A 62 -29.14 -22.95 -14.73
CA ASN A 62 -28.61 -21.94 -13.82
C ASN A 62 -27.11 -21.78 -13.88
N LYS A 63 -26.41 -22.43 -14.82
CA LYS A 63 -24.94 -22.42 -14.91
C LYS A 63 -24.36 -21.00 -14.97
N GLU A 64 -25.04 -20.07 -15.61
CA GLU A 64 -24.64 -18.66 -15.71
C GLU A 64 -24.82 -17.87 -14.41
N TYR A 65 -25.66 -18.39 -13.48
CA TYR A 65 -25.98 -17.75 -12.21
C TYR A 65 -25.29 -18.40 -11.00
N LEU A 66 -24.44 -19.40 -11.20
CA LEU A 66 -23.76 -20.12 -10.11
C LEU A 66 -22.97 -19.19 -9.20
N SER A 67 -22.38 -18.13 -9.74
CA SER A 67 -21.64 -17.13 -8.95
C SER A 67 -22.51 -16.50 -7.87
N VAL A 68 -23.70 -16.02 -8.24
CA VAL A 68 -24.66 -15.40 -7.32
C VAL A 68 -25.29 -16.40 -6.36
N ILE A 69 -25.58 -17.63 -6.82
CA ILE A 69 -26.13 -18.71 -6.00
C ILE A 69 -25.13 -19.11 -4.90
N PHE A 70 -23.87 -19.37 -5.26
CA PHE A 70 -22.82 -19.70 -4.29
C PHE A 70 -22.55 -18.57 -3.31
N HIS A 71 -22.57 -17.32 -3.77
CA HIS A 71 -22.46 -16.16 -2.90
C HIS A 71 -23.55 -16.15 -1.83
N GLN A 72 -24.82 -16.39 -2.22
CA GLN A 72 -25.93 -16.38 -1.27
C GLN A 72 -25.87 -17.57 -0.30
N ILE A 73 -25.51 -18.78 -0.77
CA ILE A 73 -25.28 -19.93 0.11
C ILE A 73 -24.17 -19.63 1.13
N ALA A 74 -23.09 -18.96 0.68
CA ALA A 74 -21.99 -18.57 1.56
C ALA A 74 -22.47 -17.60 2.65
N ASN A 75 -23.27 -16.58 2.29
CA ASN A 75 -23.83 -15.63 3.27
C ASN A 75 -24.67 -16.36 4.33
N LEU A 76 -25.58 -17.25 3.91
CA LEU A 76 -26.42 -18.02 4.84
C LEU A 76 -25.59 -18.95 5.75
N LYS A 77 -24.47 -19.49 5.22
CA LYS A 77 -23.55 -20.31 6.03
C LYS A 77 -22.78 -19.48 7.07
N LEU A 78 -22.44 -18.22 6.77
CA LEU A 78 -21.90 -17.30 7.78
C LEU A 78 -22.91 -17.00 8.89
N GLU A 79 -24.18 -16.78 8.54
CA GLU A 79 -25.25 -16.51 9.52
C GLU A 79 -25.43 -17.66 10.52
N ILE A 80 -25.15 -18.92 10.11
CA ILE A 80 -25.20 -20.09 11.01
C ILE A 80 -23.82 -20.43 11.63
N ASN A 81 -22.84 -19.52 11.56
CA ASN A 81 -21.47 -19.69 12.07
C ASN A 81 -20.73 -20.91 11.47
N ALA A 82 -21.04 -21.27 10.23
CA ALA A 82 -20.35 -22.34 9.48
C ALA A 82 -19.24 -21.76 8.58
N ASP A 83 -18.29 -21.03 9.17
CA ASP A 83 -17.29 -20.19 8.49
C ASP A 83 -16.49 -20.94 7.44
N SER A 84 -15.94 -22.12 7.77
CA SER A 84 -15.14 -22.92 6.83
C SER A 84 -15.92 -23.30 5.57
N LEU A 85 -17.21 -23.59 5.72
CA LEU A 85 -18.09 -23.90 4.60
C LEU A 85 -18.45 -22.64 3.82
N ALA A 86 -18.69 -21.52 4.50
CA ALA A 86 -18.94 -20.23 3.87
C ALA A 86 -17.75 -19.81 2.98
N ILE A 87 -16.51 -19.87 3.49
CA ILE A 87 -15.28 -19.58 2.74
C ILE A 87 -15.17 -20.46 1.50
N ASN A 88 -15.49 -21.77 1.63
CA ASN A 88 -15.47 -22.68 0.49
C ASN A 88 -16.48 -22.26 -0.60
N TYR A 89 -17.71 -21.86 -0.21
CA TYR A 89 -18.73 -21.39 -1.16
C TYR A 89 -18.39 -20.03 -1.77
N TYR A 90 -17.77 -19.07 -1.02
CA TYR A 90 -17.22 -17.84 -1.62
C TYR A 90 -16.17 -18.16 -2.66
N ASN A 91 -15.28 -19.10 -2.38
CA ASN A 91 -14.25 -19.53 -3.35
C ASN A 91 -14.86 -20.25 -4.56
N LYS A 92 -15.95 -21.06 -4.39
CA LYS A 92 -16.71 -21.62 -5.51
C LYS A 92 -17.33 -20.52 -6.37
N SER A 93 -17.90 -19.49 -5.75
CA SER A 93 -18.47 -18.33 -6.44
C SER A 93 -17.41 -17.61 -7.29
N LEU A 94 -16.22 -17.35 -6.72
CA LEU A 94 -15.10 -16.70 -7.41
C LEU A 94 -14.53 -17.53 -8.57
N ARG A 95 -14.62 -18.87 -8.50
CA ARG A 95 -14.17 -19.80 -9.54
C ARG A 95 -15.24 -20.11 -10.59
N SER A 96 -16.47 -19.65 -10.40
CA SER A 96 -17.57 -19.86 -11.34
C SER A 96 -17.22 -19.36 -12.75
N PRO A 97 -17.58 -20.08 -13.82
CA PRO A 97 -17.26 -19.70 -15.20
C PRO A 97 -17.93 -18.38 -15.61
N ALA A 98 -19.16 -18.15 -15.20
CA ALA A 98 -19.88 -16.89 -15.40
C ALA A 98 -19.59 -15.94 -14.24
N LYS A 99 -18.76 -14.91 -14.49
CA LYS A 99 -18.27 -13.99 -13.45
C LYS A 99 -19.13 -12.72 -13.41
N ASP A 100 -19.88 -12.56 -12.33
CA ASP A 100 -20.43 -11.25 -11.98
C ASP A 100 -19.36 -10.45 -11.20
N TYR A 101 -18.90 -9.32 -11.78
CA TYR A 101 -17.87 -8.51 -11.18
C TYR A 101 -18.28 -7.87 -9.84
N LEU A 102 -19.60 -7.54 -9.68
CA LEU A 102 -20.12 -6.99 -8.44
C LEU A 102 -20.11 -8.03 -7.31
N VAL A 103 -20.47 -9.28 -7.64
CA VAL A 103 -20.40 -10.40 -6.71
C VAL A 103 -18.95 -10.70 -6.35
N ASN A 104 -18.03 -10.65 -7.32
CA ASN A 104 -16.60 -10.84 -7.05
C ASN A 104 -16.06 -9.79 -6.08
N VAL A 105 -16.38 -8.50 -6.29
CA VAL A 105 -15.99 -7.43 -5.36
C VAL A 105 -16.51 -7.70 -3.96
N LYS A 106 -17.79 -8.12 -3.82
CA LYS A 106 -18.37 -8.45 -2.52
C LYS A 106 -17.67 -9.65 -1.87
N ASN A 107 -17.46 -10.73 -2.63
CA ASN A 107 -16.79 -11.94 -2.13
C ASN A 107 -15.36 -11.65 -1.65
N TYR A 108 -14.57 -10.95 -2.46
CA TYR A 108 -13.20 -10.59 -2.08
C TYR A 108 -13.18 -9.68 -0.85
N ASN A 109 -14.09 -8.71 -0.76
CA ASN A 109 -14.16 -7.84 0.41
C ASN A 109 -14.58 -8.58 1.68
N ILE A 110 -15.59 -9.48 1.60
CA ILE A 110 -16.01 -10.28 2.75
C ILE A 110 -14.88 -11.19 3.23
N LEU A 111 -14.19 -11.87 2.30
CA LEU A 111 -13.03 -12.70 2.64
C LEU A 111 -11.90 -11.86 3.23
N ALA A 112 -11.63 -10.67 2.70
CA ALA A 112 -10.63 -9.75 3.25
C ALA A 112 -10.95 -9.34 4.68
N ASP A 113 -12.19 -8.93 4.95
CA ASP A 113 -12.65 -8.55 6.30
C ASP A 113 -12.60 -9.77 7.24
N TYR A 114 -13.05 -10.96 6.80
CA TYR A 114 -12.97 -12.20 7.58
C TYR A 114 -11.53 -12.54 8.01
N TYR A 115 -10.57 -12.53 7.06
CA TYR A 115 -9.17 -12.80 7.39
C TYR A 115 -8.55 -11.70 8.25
N PHE A 116 -9.01 -10.45 8.11
CA PHE A 116 -8.60 -9.36 8.98
C PHE A 116 -9.01 -9.61 10.44
N ASP A 117 -10.29 -9.97 10.66
CA ASP A 117 -10.85 -10.24 11.98
C ASP A 117 -10.20 -11.48 12.63
N ASN A 118 -9.79 -12.46 11.83
CA ASN A 118 -9.03 -13.63 12.27
C ASN A 118 -7.51 -13.37 12.40
N LYS A 119 -7.06 -12.11 12.28
CA LYS A 119 -5.65 -11.71 12.45
C LYS A 119 -4.69 -12.30 11.39
N GLU A 120 -5.23 -12.80 10.28
CA GLU A 120 -4.48 -13.30 9.13
C GLU A 120 -4.21 -12.17 8.12
N TYR A 121 -3.43 -11.19 8.52
CA TYR A 121 -3.26 -9.93 7.78
C TYR A 121 -2.67 -10.08 6.38
N LEU A 122 -1.80 -11.08 6.14
CA LEU A 122 -1.27 -11.36 4.80
C LEU A 122 -2.38 -11.83 3.85
N SER A 123 -3.22 -12.76 4.30
CA SER A 123 -4.37 -13.25 3.53
C SER A 123 -5.38 -12.12 3.29
N SER A 124 -5.69 -11.35 4.33
CA SER A 124 -6.58 -10.19 4.27
C SER A 124 -6.13 -9.19 3.21
N ALA A 125 -4.84 -8.83 3.22
CA ALA A 125 -4.27 -7.90 2.26
C ALA A 125 -4.37 -8.38 0.81
N ALA A 126 -4.09 -9.67 0.55
CA ALA A 126 -4.21 -10.26 -0.78
C ALA A 126 -5.66 -10.21 -1.31
N TYR A 127 -6.64 -10.41 -0.40
CA TYR A 127 -8.06 -10.28 -0.75
C TYR A 127 -8.48 -8.82 -0.96
N TYR A 128 -7.96 -7.85 -0.18
CA TYR A 128 -8.19 -6.43 -0.46
C TYR A 128 -7.58 -6.00 -1.78
N ASP A 129 -6.36 -6.45 -2.13
CA ASP A 129 -5.75 -6.20 -3.44
C ASP A 129 -6.64 -6.75 -4.57
N SER A 130 -7.18 -7.96 -4.39
CA SER A 130 -8.13 -8.57 -5.34
C SER A 130 -9.43 -7.77 -5.43
N THR A 131 -9.93 -7.23 -4.32
CA THR A 131 -11.11 -6.34 -4.29
C THR A 131 -10.86 -5.09 -5.11
N LEU A 132 -9.72 -4.40 -4.87
CA LEU A 132 -9.34 -3.17 -5.58
C LEU A 132 -9.18 -3.38 -7.09
N LEU A 133 -8.63 -4.52 -7.51
CA LEU A 133 -8.50 -4.87 -8.93
C LEU A 133 -9.84 -5.10 -9.63
N ASN A 134 -10.88 -5.47 -8.90
CA ASN A 134 -12.21 -5.76 -9.44
C ASN A 134 -13.18 -4.56 -9.35
N ILE A 135 -12.91 -3.52 -8.57
CA ILE A 135 -13.74 -2.30 -8.53
C ILE A 135 -13.52 -1.51 -9.82
N ARG A 136 -14.62 -1.22 -10.56
CA ARG A 136 -14.56 -0.48 -11.84
C ARG A 136 -14.91 0.99 -11.67
N ASP A 137 -16.10 1.30 -11.18
CA ASP A 137 -16.68 2.64 -11.25
C ASP A 137 -16.93 3.29 -9.89
N ASP A 138 -16.94 2.51 -8.79
CA ASP A 138 -17.19 3.03 -7.44
C ASP A 138 -15.91 3.60 -6.81
N LYS A 139 -15.63 4.88 -7.11
CA LYS A 139 -14.49 5.60 -6.53
C LYS A 139 -14.55 5.76 -5.00
N ARG A 140 -15.76 5.74 -4.41
CA ARG A 140 -15.93 5.85 -2.96
C ARG A 140 -15.54 4.56 -2.26
N LEU A 141 -16.06 3.43 -2.78
CA LEU A 141 -15.70 2.10 -2.29
C LEU A 141 -14.19 1.85 -2.47
N TYR A 142 -13.64 2.16 -3.66
CA TYR A 142 -12.21 2.05 -3.93
C TYR A 142 -11.36 2.77 -2.87
N ARG A 143 -11.66 4.04 -2.59
CA ARG A 143 -10.92 4.82 -1.57
C ARG A 143 -11.03 4.22 -0.17
N LYS A 144 -12.22 3.72 0.21
CA LYS A 144 -12.44 3.07 1.50
C LYS A 144 -11.58 1.80 1.64
N ILE A 145 -11.59 0.93 0.62
CA ILE A 145 -10.81 -0.31 0.63
C ILE A 145 -9.30 -0.03 0.54
N ALA A 146 -8.89 0.91 -0.32
CA ALA A 146 -7.48 1.32 -0.42
C ALA A 146 -6.91 1.82 0.91
N LYS A 147 -7.71 2.56 1.69
CA LYS A 147 -7.30 3.01 3.03
C LYS A 147 -7.16 1.82 4.01
N LYS A 148 -8.08 0.85 3.98
CA LYS A 148 -7.95 -0.39 4.78
C LYS A 148 -6.70 -1.17 4.38
N ARG A 149 -6.47 -1.32 3.08
CA ARG A 149 -5.31 -2.04 2.54
C ARG A 149 -3.98 -1.37 2.92
N SER A 150 -3.87 -0.05 2.75
CA SER A 150 -2.65 0.69 3.11
C SER A 150 -2.35 0.64 4.61
N SER A 151 -3.36 0.48 5.46
CA SER A 151 -3.13 0.30 6.89
C SER A 151 -2.41 -1.00 7.26
N LEU A 152 -2.33 -1.96 6.34
CA LEU A 152 -1.66 -3.25 6.52
C LEU A 152 -0.24 -3.29 5.93
N ASP A 153 0.21 -2.24 5.23
CA ASP A 153 1.49 -2.26 4.51
C ASP A 153 2.68 -2.56 5.43
N ASP A 154 2.74 -1.92 6.58
CA ASP A 154 3.80 -2.13 7.56
C ASP A 154 3.82 -3.58 8.09
N VAL A 155 2.63 -4.10 8.44
CA VAL A 155 2.48 -5.48 8.93
C VAL A 155 2.94 -6.48 7.88
N ILE A 156 2.47 -6.32 6.64
CA ILE A 156 2.83 -7.20 5.53
C ILE A 156 4.33 -7.20 5.30
N TYR A 157 4.93 -6.01 5.31
CA TYR A 157 6.35 -5.86 5.13
C TYR A 157 7.16 -6.66 6.17
N TYR A 158 6.84 -6.48 7.45
CA TYR A 158 7.57 -7.16 8.52
C TYR A 158 7.21 -8.65 8.63
N GLU A 159 5.96 -9.06 8.39
CA GLU A 159 5.58 -10.48 8.33
C GLU A 159 6.29 -11.23 7.20
N LEU A 160 6.42 -10.62 6.01
CA LEU A 160 7.18 -11.19 4.90
C LEU A 160 8.69 -11.23 5.22
N SER A 161 9.22 -10.19 5.88
CA SER A 161 10.61 -10.15 6.33
C SER A 161 10.89 -11.28 7.33
N VAL A 162 10.01 -11.46 8.32
CA VAL A 162 10.09 -12.57 9.30
C VAL A 162 10.07 -13.91 8.58
N LYS A 163 9.07 -14.16 7.74
CA LYS A 163 8.91 -15.42 7.01
C LYS A 163 10.14 -15.77 6.17
N LYS A 164 10.71 -14.76 5.50
CA LYS A 164 11.91 -14.94 4.68
C LYS A 164 13.13 -15.26 5.54
N ASN A 165 13.42 -14.43 6.56
CA ASN A 165 14.62 -14.54 7.36
C ASN A 165 14.59 -15.80 8.25
N ASP A 166 13.43 -16.14 8.84
CA ASP A 166 13.22 -17.37 9.59
C ASP A 166 13.46 -18.62 8.72
N SER A 167 12.93 -18.61 7.48
CA SER A 167 13.19 -19.70 6.53
C SER A 167 14.67 -19.85 6.20
N ILE A 168 15.40 -18.74 6.02
CA ILE A 168 16.84 -18.79 5.73
C ILE A 168 17.61 -19.32 6.95
N LEU A 169 17.35 -18.80 8.15
CA LEU A 169 18.03 -19.25 9.37
C LEU A 169 17.72 -20.71 9.70
N ARG A 170 16.50 -21.17 9.44
CA ARG A 170 16.14 -22.58 9.55
C ARG A 170 16.98 -23.46 8.62
N LEU A 171 17.19 -23.06 7.37
CA LEU A 171 18.06 -23.77 6.42
C LEU A 171 19.53 -23.74 6.85
N VAL A 172 19.99 -22.64 7.43
CA VAL A 172 21.36 -22.53 7.98
C VAL A 172 21.58 -23.48 9.13
N ASN A 173 20.57 -23.68 9.99
CA ASN A 173 20.67 -24.57 11.17
C ASN A 173 20.46 -26.06 10.83
N MET A 174 20.05 -26.41 9.62
CA MET A 174 19.96 -27.79 9.15
C MET A 174 21.36 -28.35 8.84
N SER A 175 21.57 -29.64 9.06
CA SER A 175 22.75 -30.36 8.58
C SER A 175 22.80 -30.38 7.03
N GLU A 176 23.92 -30.68 6.45
CA GLU A 176 24.10 -30.73 5.00
C GLU A 176 23.15 -31.75 4.35
N ASP A 177 23.02 -32.94 4.97
CA ASP A 177 22.11 -34.00 4.52
C ASP A 177 20.63 -33.57 4.59
N GLU A 178 20.23 -32.90 5.67
CA GLU A 178 18.87 -32.40 5.84
C GLU A 178 18.54 -31.33 4.80
N ARG A 179 19.47 -30.43 4.46
CA ARG A 179 19.29 -29.43 3.38
C ARG A 179 19.08 -30.08 2.03
N VAL A 180 19.89 -31.14 1.74
CA VAL A 180 19.76 -31.91 0.50
C VAL A 180 18.37 -32.56 0.41
N LEU A 181 17.92 -33.21 1.47
CA LEU A 181 16.59 -33.83 1.54
C LEU A 181 15.48 -32.79 1.39
N PHE A 182 15.61 -31.66 2.07
CA PHE A 182 14.64 -30.54 1.97
C PHE A 182 14.52 -30.03 0.55
N PHE A 183 15.64 -29.69 -0.11
CA PHE A 183 15.61 -29.18 -1.47
C PHE A 183 15.17 -30.22 -2.50
N ASN A 184 15.52 -31.48 -2.33
CA ASN A 184 15.01 -32.55 -3.19
C ASN A 184 13.49 -32.71 -3.07
N SER A 185 12.94 -32.67 -1.85
CA SER A 185 11.49 -32.71 -1.64
C SER A 185 10.79 -31.48 -2.24
N TYR A 186 11.41 -30.31 -2.14
CA TYR A 186 10.91 -29.08 -2.73
C TYR A 186 10.90 -29.13 -4.27
N LEU A 187 12.00 -29.59 -4.86
CA LEU A 187 12.12 -29.76 -6.32
C LEU A 187 11.13 -30.79 -6.85
N GLN A 188 10.91 -31.88 -6.11
CA GLN A 188 9.92 -32.89 -6.47
C GLN A 188 8.50 -32.28 -6.46
N LYS A 189 8.12 -31.55 -5.41
CA LYS A 189 6.83 -30.86 -5.34
C LYS A 189 6.64 -29.82 -6.45
N MET A 190 7.71 -29.17 -6.89
CA MET A 190 7.65 -28.25 -8.04
C MET A 190 7.40 -29.01 -9.35
N LYS A 191 8.07 -30.15 -9.56
CA LYS A 191 7.85 -31.01 -10.72
C LYS A 191 6.43 -31.56 -10.75
N ASP A 192 5.93 -32.07 -9.61
CA ASP A 192 4.58 -32.62 -9.50
C ASP A 192 3.50 -31.56 -9.78
N LYS A 193 3.71 -30.31 -9.38
CA LYS A 193 2.79 -29.21 -9.73
C LYS A 193 2.75 -28.93 -11.22
N LEU A 194 3.89 -28.96 -11.90
CA LEU A 194 3.96 -28.72 -13.34
C LEU A 194 3.32 -29.88 -14.12
N THR A 195 3.54 -31.14 -13.70
CA THR A 195 2.89 -32.30 -14.33
C THR A 195 1.37 -32.25 -14.16
N VAL A 196 0.86 -31.85 -12.98
CA VAL A 196 -0.59 -31.67 -12.74
C VAL A 196 -1.15 -30.53 -13.60
N GLU A 197 -0.40 -29.45 -13.81
CA GLU A 197 -0.82 -28.35 -14.71
C GLU A 197 -0.81 -28.81 -16.17
N GLU A 198 0.16 -29.61 -16.60
CA GLU A 198 0.21 -30.23 -17.92
C GLU A 198 -0.92 -31.24 -18.13
N ASP A 199 -1.20 -32.12 -17.16
CA ASP A 199 -2.30 -33.10 -17.19
C ASP A 199 -3.69 -32.41 -17.23
N ILE A 200 -3.85 -31.27 -16.53
CA ILE A 200 -5.09 -30.45 -16.59
C ILE A 200 -5.24 -29.80 -17.98
N ILE A 201 -4.15 -29.41 -18.60
CA ILE A 201 -4.16 -28.85 -19.95
C ILE A 201 -4.47 -29.95 -20.98
N ASP A 202 -3.88 -31.13 -20.83
CA ASP A 202 -4.12 -32.29 -21.71
C ASP A 202 -5.52 -32.89 -21.53
N SER A 203 -6.04 -32.97 -20.31
CA SER A 203 -7.43 -33.41 -20.07
C SER A 203 -8.45 -32.44 -20.63
N LYS A 204 -8.23 -31.13 -20.55
CA LYS A 204 -9.08 -30.11 -21.20
C LYS A 204 -9.01 -30.17 -22.72
N ASN A 205 -7.86 -30.52 -23.27
CA ASN A 205 -7.70 -30.71 -24.71
C ASN A 205 -8.39 -32.00 -25.22
N ASN A 206 -8.45 -33.05 -24.40
CA ASN A 206 -9.13 -34.31 -24.73
C ASN A 206 -10.65 -34.21 -24.67
N ASP A 207 -11.22 -33.40 -23.76
CA ASP A 207 -12.67 -33.16 -23.69
C ASP A 207 -13.19 -32.30 -24.87
N ILE A 208 -12.33 -31.52 -25.51
CA ILE A 208 -12.68 -30.72 -26.71
C ILE A 208 -12.63 -31.59 -27.98
N SER A 209 -11.87 -32.71 -28.00
CA SER A 209 -11.71 -33.57 -29.15
C SER A 209 -12.86 -34.55 -29.41
N SER A 210 -13.78 -34.73 -28.44
CA SER A 210 -14.93 -35.64 -28.58
C SER A 210 -16.22 -35.00 -29.13
N ALA A 211 -16.27 -33.69 -29.36
CA ALA A 211 -17.48 -32.97 -29.77
C ALA A 211 -17.53 -32.50 -31.24
N SER A 212 -16.56 -32.82 -32.08
CA SER A 212 -16.65 -32.44 -33.53
C SER A 212 -16.01 -33.45 -34.45
N LYS A 213 -16.75 -34.50 -34.80
CA LYS A 213 -16.55 -35.22 -36.07
C LYS A 213 -17.42 -34.56 -37.12
N SER A 214 -16.88 -33.58 -37.85
CA SER A 214 -17.24 -33.23 -39.22
C SER A 214 -16.30 -32.17 -39.76
N ASN A 215 -15.66 -32.56 -40.87
CA ASN A 215 -14.92 -31.77 -41.87
C ASN A 215 -13.46 -31.37 -41.59
N ASN A 216 -12.63 -31.94 -42.41
CA ASN A 216 -11.23 -31.69 -42.74
C ASN A 216 -10.80 -30.20 -42.61
N ILE A 217 -10.36 -29.81 -41.45
CA ILE A 217 -9.52 -28.62 -41.24
C ILE A 217 -8.38 -29.06 -40.31
N SER A 218 -7.15 -28.74 -40.72
CA SER A 218 -5.93 -29.07 -40.00
C SER A 218 -5.98 -28.60 -38.53
N PRO A 219 -5.53 -29.41 -37.55
CA PRO A 219 -5.65 -29.08 -36.11
C PRO A 219 -4.89 -27.80 -35.66
N LYS A 220 -4.14 -27.17 -36.57
CA LYS A 220 -3.35 -25.95 -36.27
C LYS A 220 -4.13 -24.64 -36.36
N ASP A 221 -5.32 -24.63 -36.99
CA ASP A 221 -6.03 -23.39 -37.32
C ASP A 221 -7.33 -23.16 -36.52
N ALA A 222 -7.68 -24.04 -35.57
CA ALA A 222 -9.02 -24.08 -34.94
C ALA A 222 -9.15 -23.32 -33.63
N LEU A 223 -8.10 -22.73 -33.06
CA LEU A 223 -8.17 -21.94 -31.82
C LEU A 223 -7.60 -20.55 -32.03
N PHE A 224 -8.50 -19.58 -32.03
CA PHE A 224 -8.12 -18.17 -32.06
C PHE A 224 -7.06 -17.89 -30.98
N TYR A 225 -5.92 -17.33 -31.41
CA TYR A 225 -4.72 -17.09 -30.58
C TYR A 225 -4.97 -16.64 -29.14
N PHE A 226 -5.96 -15.75 -28.92
CA PHE A 226 -6.27 -15.21 -27.59
C PHE A 226 -6.92 -16.22 -26.62
N TYR A 227 -7.42 -17.33 -27.11
CA TYR A 227 -8.00 -18.39 -26.26
C TYR A 227 -6.98 -19.46 -25.86
N ASN A 228 -5.76 -19.37 -26.38
CA ASN A 228 -4.65 -20.25 -25.99
C ASN A 228 -3.73 -19.54 -24.99
N PRO A 229 -3.82 -19.86 -23.67
CA PRO A 229 -3.02 -19.20 -22.63
C PRO A 229 -1.51 -19.34 -22.86
N THR A 230 -1.07 -20.47 -23.40
CA THR A 230 0.34 -20.76 -23.67
C THR A 230 0.85 -19.90 -24.84
N ALA A 231 0.09 -19.79 -25.92
CA ALA A 231 0.44 -18.94 -27.05
C ALA A 231 0.43 -17.46 -26.67
N VAL A 232 -0.52 -17.03 -25.80
CA VAL A 232 -0.58 -15.66 -25.28
C VAL A 232 0.61 -15.36 -24.36
N ALA A 233 1.00 -16.31 -23.48
CA ALA A 233 2.15 -16.16 -22.61
C ALA A 233 3.45 -16.09 -23.40
N TYR A 234 3.62 -16.96 -24.38
CA TYR A 234 4.75 -16.95 -25.30
C TYR A 234 4.81 -15.62 -26.08
N GLY A 235 3.71 -15.21 -26.68
CA GLY A 235 3.62 -13.95 -27.43
C GLY A 235 3.89 -12.71 -26.57
N LYS A 236 3.47 -12.71 -25.31
CA LYS A 236 3.82 -11.65 -24.33
C LYS A 236 5.31 -11.61 -24.04
N ASN A 237 5.96 -12.75 -23.92
CA ASN A 237 7.39 -12.84 -23.67
C ASN A 237 8.21 -12.40 -24.91
N GLU A 238 7.83 -12.84 -26.10
CA GLU A 238 8.43 -12.40 -27.35
C GLU A 238 8.22 -10.90 -27.59
N PHE A 239 7.02 -10.38 -27.30
CA PHE A 239 6.74 -8.95 -27.37
C PHE A 239 7.65 -8.15 -26.44
N LYS A 240 7.82 -8.61 -25.18
CA LYS A 240 8.71 -7.96 -24.20
C LYS A 240 10.18 -8.01 -24.63
N LYS A 241 10.63 -9.10 -25.27
CA LYS A 241 12.00 -9.21 -25.79
C LYS A 241 12.27 -8.24 -26.94
N LEU A 242 11.31 -8.09 -27.85
CA LEU A 242 11.46 -7.26 -29.07
C LEU A 242 11.17 -5.78 -28.79
N TRP A 243 10.23 -5.46 -27.93
CA TRP A 243 9.68 -4.12 -27.75
C TRP A 243 9.85 -3.53 -26.33
N GLY A 244 10.32 -4.33 -25.36
CA GLY A 244 10.46 -3.93 -23.97
C GLY A 244 9.11 -3.80 -23.24
N GLN A 245 9.09 -3.07 -22.11
CA GLN A 245 7.87 -2.79 -21.35
C GLN A 245 7.14 -1.57 -21.90
N ILE A 246 6.48 -1.71 -23.03
CA ILE A 246 5.68 -0.63 -23.62
C ILE A 246 4.28 -0.65 -23.01
N LYS A 247 3.83 0.49 -22.46
CA LYS A 247 2.44 0.69 -22.01
C LYS A 247 1.52 0.70 -23.22
N ARG A 248 0.33 0.10 -23.08
CA ARG A 248 -0.71 0.12 -24.10
C ARG A 248 -1.15 1.58 -24.35
N THR A 249 -0.79 2.12 -25.50
CA THR A 249 -1.22 3.44 -25.99
C THR A 249 -1.75 3.27 -27.41
N ASP A 250 -2.67 4.15 -27.82
CA ASP A 250 -3.13 4.17 -29.21
C ASP A 250 -1.94 4.52 -30.13
N ASN A 251 -1.90 3.89 -31.31
CA ASN A 251 -0.82 4.07 -32.30
C ASN A 251 0.59 3.62 -31.85
N TRP A 252 0.72 2.68 -30.90
CA TRP A 252 2.00 2.16 -30.43
C TRP A 252 2.91 1.60 -31.54
N ARG A 253 2.36 1.23 -32.71
CA ARG A 253 3.10 0.74 -33.91
C ARG A 253 3.72 1.86 -34.74
N SER A 254 3.19 3.08 -34.69
CA SER A 254 3.64 4.20 -35.52
C SER A 254 4.69 5.09 -34.83
N GLY A 255 5.00 4.84 -33.57
CA GLY A 255 6.11 5.48 -32.89
C GLY A 255 7.43 5.07 -33.52
N GLN A 256 8.24 6.04 -33.97
CA GLN A 256 9.62 5.78 -34.40
C GLN A 256 10.31 4.93 -33.35
N LYS A 257 11.05 3.89 -33.76
CA LYS A 257 11.95 3.15 -32.91
C LYS A 257 12.91 4.16 -32.26
N LYS A 258 12.61 4.64 -31.08
CA LYS A 258 13.63 5.29 -30.28
C LYS A 258 14.64 4.18 -30.00
N ALA A 259 15.79 4.31 -30.63
CA ALA A 259 16.90 3.39 -30.48
C ALA A 259 17.06 3.13 -28.99
N ALA A 260 17.05 1.86 -28.63
CA ALA A 260 17.33 1.38 -27.30
C ALA A 260 18.81 1.66 -26.97
N SER A 261 19.13 2.91 -26.63
CA SER A 261 20.40 3.33 -26.07
C SER A 261 20.16 4.01 -24.73
N MET A 262 19.50 3.27 -23.85
CA MET A 262 19.64 3.39 -22.41
C MET A 262 19.57 1.96 -21.87
N VAL A 263 20.69 1.30 -21.91
CA VAL A 263 20.97 0.18 -21.03
C VAL A 263 21.07 0.79 -19.63
N LEU A 264 19.91 0.94 -18.99
CA LEU A 264 19.88 0.94 -17.52
C LEU A 264 20.48 -0.41 -17.12
N PRO A 265 21.40 -0.47 -16.16
CA PRO A 265 21.84 -1.74 -15.64
C PRO A 265 20.61 -2.42 -15.05
N THR A 266 20.00 -3.30 -15.82
CA THR A 266 19.06 -4.25 -15.29
C THR A 266 19.80 -4.95 -14.16
N LYS A 267 19.41 -4.66 -12.89
CA LYS A 267 19.60 -5.66 -11.84
C LYS A 267 19.10 -6.95 -12.46
N LYS A 268 20.03 -7.84 -12.78
CA LYS A 268 19.72 -9.20 -13.14
C LYS A 268 18.75 -9.70 -12.08
N SER A 269 17.46 -9.73 -12.39
CA SER A 269 16.56 -10.63 -11.70
C SER A 269 17.20 -11.98 -11.94
N ASN A 270 17.64 -12.63 -10.88
CA ASN A 270 18.20 -13.97 -10.93
C ASN A 270 17.07 -14.95 -11.31
N PHE A 271 16.51 -14.81 -12.52
CA PHE A 271 15.80 -15.87 -13.20
C PHE A 271 16.89 -16.79 -13.73
N LEU A 272 17.17 -17.84 -13.00
CA LEU A 272 17.99 -18.94 -13.47
C LEU A 272 17.41 -19.44 -14.81
N PRO A 273 18.23 -19.69 -15.85
CA PRO A 273 17.76 -20.34 -17.08
C PRO A 273 17.07 -21.66 -16.72
N GLU A 274 16.04 -22.07 -17.47
CA GLU A 274 15.18 -23.23 -17.17
C GLU A 274 15.94 -24.50 -16.73
N LYS A 275 17.11 -24.76 -17.29
CA LYS A 275 17.98 -25.86 -16.87
C LYS A 275 18.55 -25.74 -15.45
N LYS A 276 18.60 -24.51 -14.86
CA LYS A 276 19.09 -24.27 -13.50
C LYS A 276 17.98 -24.25 -12.43
N ILE A 277 16.71 -24.22 -12.84
CA ILE A 277 15.58 -24.20 -11.90
C ILE A 277 15.47 -25.53 -11.13
N TYR A 278 15.97 -26.63 -11.71
CA TYR A 278 15.93 -27.96 -11.11
C TYR A 278 17.32 -28.45 -10.63
N ASP A 279 18.31 -27.57 -10.57
CA ASP A 279 19.65 -27.91 -10.13
C ASP A 279 19.78 -27.71 -8.62
N LEU A 280 19.87 -28.84 -7.90
CA LEU A 280 20.03 -28.89 -6.45
C LEU A 280 21.22 -28.05 -5.96
N GLU A 281 22.35 -28.11 -6.68
CA GLU A 281 23.57 -27.40 -6.28
C GLU A 281 23.38 -25.88 -6.31
N SER A 282 22.59 -25.37 -7.26
CA SER A 282 22.21 -23.96 -7.30
C SER A 282 21.45 -23.51 -6.07
N TYR A 283 20.54 -24.33 -5.55
CA TYR A 283 19.79 -24.02 -4.32
C TYR A 283 20.67 -24.11 -3.07
N LEU A 284 21.54 -25.10 -2.97
CA LEU A 284 22.49 -25.21 -1.84
C LEU A 284 23.42 -24.01 -1.76
N LYS A 285 23.88 -23.46 -2.88
CA LYS A 285 24.71 -22.24 -2.96
C LYS A 285 23.99 -20.97 -2.51
N THR A 286 22.66 -20.95 -2.48
CA THR A 286 21.89 -19.78 -2.00
C THR A 286 21.83 -19.67 -0.48
N VAL A 287 22.17 -20.75 0.24
CA VAL A 287 22.18 -20.74 1.71
C VAL A 287 23.44 -20.01 2.20
N PRO A 288 23.30 -18.97 3.03
CA PRO A 288 24.46 -18.22 3.54
C PRO A 288 25.36 -19.10 4.40
N SER A 289 26.67 -19.05 4.16
CA SER A 289 27.68 -19.75 4.96
C SER A 289 28.53 -18.78 5.81
N SER A 290 28.53 -17.49 5.49
CA SER A 290 29.27 -16.48 6.23
C SER A 290 28.60 -16.13 7.55
N LEU A 291 29.31 -16.25 8.67
CA LEU A 291 28.82 -15.88 10.00
C LEU A 291 28.37 -14.43 10.08
N THR A 292 29.03 -13.50 9.40
CA THR A 292 28.64 -12.08 9.36
C THR A 292 27.29 -11.86 8.67
N VAL A 293 27.01 -12.62 7.60
CA VAL A 293 25.74 -12.55 6.89
C VAL A 293 24.62 -13.17 7.74
N ILE A 294 24.90 -14.33 8.40
CA ILE A 294 23.96 -15.01 9.29
C ILE A 294 23.59 -14.10 10.47
N ASP A 295 24.58 -13.48 11.12
CA ASP A 295 24.35 -12.52 12.21
C ASP A 295 23.50 -11.30 11.75
N SER A 296 23.78 -10.77 10.57
CA SER A 296 22.98 -9.69 9.99
C SER A 296 21.53 -10.10 9.76
N ILE A 297 21.29 -11.32 9.24
CA ILE A 297 19.93 -11.85 9.02
C ILE A 297 19.22 -12.06 10.36
N SER A 298 19.92 -12.57 11.38
CA SER A 298 19.37 -12.75 12.73
C SER A 298 18.96 -11.41 13.35
N LYS A 299 19.81 -10.39 13.28
CA LYS A 299 19.51 -9.04 13.76
C LYS A 299 18.32 -8.42 13.01
N GLN A 300 18.21 -8.66 11.70
CA GLN A 300 17.07 -8.21 10.92
C GLN A 300 15.78 -8.94 11.29
N LEU A 301 15.86 -10.24 11.64
CA LEU A 301 14.72 -11.01 12.11
C LEU A 301 14.21 -10.48 13.45
N ASP A 302 15.11 -10.27 14.43
CA ASP A 302 14.77 -9.70 15.74
C ASP A 302 14.14 -8.31 15.61
N TYR A 303 14.71 -7.45 14.75
CA TYR A 303 14.14 -6.14 14.45
C TYR A 303 12.72 -6.26 13.86
N SER A 304 12.51 -7.20 12.94
CA SER A 304 11.18 -7.42 12.34
C SER A 304 10.16 -7.92 13.37
N TYR A 305 10.54 -8.80 14.29
CA TYR A 305 9.68 -9.26 15.39
C TYR A 305 9.34 -8.11 16.34
N PHE A 306 10.30 -7.26 16.68
CA PHE A 306 10.07 -6.10 17.52
C PHE A 306 9.09 -5.09 16.87
N GLN A 307 9.29 -4.77 15.59
CA GLN A 307 8.39 -3.89 14.84
C GLN A 307 6.96 -4.45 14.78
N LEU A 308 6.80 -5.75 14.51
CA LEU A 308 5.49 -6.41 14.56
C LEU A 308 4.87 -6.32 15.96
N GLY A 309 5.65 -6.58 17.01
CA GLY A 309 5.19 -6.42 18.38
C GLY A 309 4.67 -5.02 18.65
N SER A 310 5.42 -4.00 18.23
CA SER A 310 5.04 -2.59 18.38
C SER A 310 3.76 -2.25 17.60
N ILE A 311 3.66 -2.67 16.34
CA ILE A 311 2.49 -2.41 15.50
C ILE A 311 1.24 -3.09 16.08
N TYR A 312 1.34 -4.36 16.50
CA TYR A 312 0.22 -5.09 17.08
C TYR A 312 -0.25 -4.46 18.40
N SER A 313 0.66 -3.99 19.24
CA SER A 313 0.30 -3.31 20.48
C SER A 313 -0.33 -1.94 20.24
N SER A 314 0.29 -1.08 19.41
CA SER A 314 -0.09 0.33 19.29
C SER A 314 -1.21 0.58 18.27
N LYS A 315 -1.19 -0.13 17.12
CA LYS A 315 -2.11 0.11 16.01
C LYS A 315 -3.33 -0.81 16.01
N PHE A 316 -3.11 -2.08 16.39
CA PHE A 316 -4.17 -3.10 16.40
C PHE A 316 -4.72 -3.40 17.79
N LEU A 317 -4.07 -2.89 18.86
CA LEU A 317 -4.41 -3.13 20.27
C LEU A 317 -4.51 -4.64 20.61
N ASP A 318 -3.74 -5.44 19.87
CA ASP A 318 -3.64 -6.89 20.05
C ASP A 318 -2.39 -7.23 20.88
N TYR A 319 -2.53 -7.11 22.18
CA TYR A 319 -1.43 -7.28 23.13
C TYR A 319 -0.93 -8.71 23.22
N GLU A 320 -1.82 -9.70 23.00
CA GLU A 320 -1.44 -11.12 23.00
C GLU A 320 -0.55 -11.45 21.78
N LEU A 321 -0.99 -11.03 20.57
CA LEU A 321 -0.21 -11.23 19.36
C LEU A 321 1.11 -10.47 19.41
N SER A 322 1.11 -9.25 19.97
CA SER A 322 2.32 -8.49 20.25
C SER A 322 3.31 -9.27 21.12
N ASN A 323 2.85 -9.78 22.27
CA ASN A 323 3.68 -10.57 23.18
C ASN A 323 4.21 -11.85 22.51
N ASN A 324 3.40 -12.50 21.67
CA ASN A 324 3.82 -13.69 20.92
C ASN A 324 4.93 -13.39 19.91
N LYS A 325 4.93 -12.19 19.30
CA LYS A 325 6.02 -11.78 18.41
C LYS A 325 7.28 -11.41 19.19
N ILE A 326 7.15 -10.66 20.27
CA ILE A 326 8.27 -10.27 21.13
C ILE A 326 8.96 -11.50 21.74
N ALA A 327 8.20 -12.54 22.14
CA ALA A 327 8.75 -13.77 22.68
C ALA A 327 9.65 -14.54 21.71
N LYS A 328 9.60 -14.25 20.41
CA LYS A 328 10.46 -14.87 19.39
C LYS A 328 11.80 -14.16 19.18
N ILE A 329 11.98 -12.99 19.81
CA ILE A 329 13.24 -12.26 19.75
C ILE A 329 14.32 -13.03 20.51
N ASN A 330 15.51 -13.15 19.92
CA ASN A 330 16.65 -13.76 20.60
C ASN A 330 17.30 -12.75 21.55
N PHE A 331 16.98 -12.84 22.84
CA PHE A 331 17.51 -11.97 23.89
C PHE A 331 18.98 -12.30 24.29
N GLU A 332 19.58 -13.36 23.76
CA GLU A 332 20.99 -13.71 24.01
C GLU A 332 21.94 -12.91 23.13
N ILE A 333 21.51 -12.48 21.95
CA ILE A 333 22.28 -11.61 21.07
C ILE A 333 22.21 -10.20 21.64
N LYS A 334 23.36 -9.67 22.15
CA LYS A 334 23.45 -8.32 22.72
C LYS A 334 23.15 -7.24 21.65
N ASN A 335 21.89 -7.01 21.37
CA ASN A 335 21.40 -5.88 20.60
C ASN A 335 20.62 -4.95 21.54
N ASP A 336 21.33 -4.15 22.32
CA ASP A 336 20.76 -3.27 23.35
C ASP A 336 19.69 -2.33 22.81
N LYS A 337 19.79 -1.97 21.53
CA LYS A 337 18.81 -1.10 20.84
C LYS A 337 17.41 -1.71 20.67
N ILE A 338 17.28 -3.04 20.71
CA ILE A 338 15.99 -3.74 20.52
C ILE A 338 15.53 -4.40 21.82
N ILE A 339 16.46 -4.93 22.59
CA ILE A 339 16.16 -5.76 23.77
C ILE A 339 15.38 -4.98 24.81
N LEU A 340 15.86 -3.82 25.21
CA LEU A 340 15.21 -3.01 26.24
C LEU A 340 13.83 -2.49 25.83
N PRO A 341 13.65 -1.87 24.65
CA PRO A 341 12.33 -1.49 24.17
C PRO A 341 11.37 -2.68 24.08
N ALA A 342 11.84 -3.87 23.62
CA ALA A 342 11.01 -5.06 23.51
C ALA A 342 10.56 -5.58 24.89
N LYS A 343 11.46 -5.62 25.87
CA LYS A 343 11.13 -6.00 27.26
C LYS A 343 10.13 -5.02 27.87
N TYR A 344 10.33 -3.72 27.69
CA TYR A 344 9.42 -2.70 28.19
C TYR A 344 8.04 -2.79 27.54
N LEU A 345 7.98 -3.00 26.24
CA LEU A 345 6.72 -3.21 25.51
C LEU A 345 6.00 -4.46 26.01
N ASN A 346 6.72 -5.58 26.24
CA ASN A 346 6.15 -6.80 26.82
C ASN A 346 5.61 -6.55 28.24
N TYR A 347 6.31 -5.77 29.07
CA TYR A 347 5.85 -5.34 30.38
C TYR A 347 4.51 -4.59 30.29
N LYS A 348 4.42 -3.57 29.43
CA LYS A 348 3.18 -2.79 29.23
C LYS A 348 2.03 -3.68 28.76
N ASN A 349 2.26 -4.52 27.78
CA ASN A 349 1.26 -5.45 27.27
C ASN A 349 0.75 -6.40 28.37
N CYS A 350 1.68 -6.91 29.22
CA CYS A 350 1.31 -7.78 30.33
C CYS A 350 0.44 -7.06 31.35
N LEU A 351 0.69 -5.78 31.63
CA LEU A 351 -0.18 -4.97 32.51
C LEU A 351 -1.60 -4.84 31.95
N VAL A 352 -1.72 -4.51 30.67
CA VAL A 352 -3.03 -4.37 30.00
C VAL A 352 -3.80 -5.70 29.99
N LEU A 353 -3.10 -6.83 29.81
CA LEU A 353 -3.68 -8.17 29.83
C LEU A 353 -3.97 -8.69 31.26
N GLY A 354 -3.66 -7.92 32.31
CA GLY A 354 -3.84 -8.35 33.71
C GLY A 354 -2.85 -9.43 34.16
N LEU A 355 -1.77 -9.68 33.44
CA LEU A 355 -0.73 -10.68 33.73
C LEU A 355 0.31 -10.13 34.72
N ILE A 356 -0.14 -9.68 35.90
CA ILE A 356 0.66 -8.92 36.89
C ILE A 356 1.96 -9.63 37.26
N LYS A 357 1.91 -10.94 37.59
CA LYS A 357 3.13 -11.71 37.98
C LYS A 357 4.20 -11.71 36.90
N LYS A 358 3.79 -11.79 35.61
CA LYS A 358 4.69 -11.75 34.47
C LYS A 358 5.25 -10.34 34.27
N ALA A 359 4.43 -9.34 34.41
CA ALA A 359 4.84 -7.94 34.36
C ALA A 359 5.89 -7.63 35.42
N ASP A 360 5.66 -8.02 36.69
CA ASP A 360 6.60 -7.82 37.79
C ASP A 360 7.94 -8.53 37.54
N SER A 361 7.91 -9.75 37.00
CA SER A 361 9.13 -10.46 36.63
C SER A 361 9.94 -9.72 35.58
N ILE A 362 9.30 -9.17 34.54
CA ILE A 362 9.95 -8.41 33.47
C ILE A 362 10.48 -7.07 34.03
N LYS A 363 9.71 -6.40 34.90
CA LYS A 363 10.14 -5.18 35.59
C LYS A 363 11.42 -5.40 36.40
N LEU A 364 11.46 -6.45 37.21
CA LEU A 364 12.65 -6.81 38.01
C LEU A 364 13.84 -7.16 37.12
N ASP A 365 13.63 -7.84 36.00
CA ASP A 365 14.68 -8.16 35.05
C ASP A 365 15.30 -6.90 34.42
N ILE A 366 14.47 -5.91 34.02
CA ILE A 366 14.95 -4.64 33.47
C ILE A 366 15.74 -3.86 34.53
N ILE A 367 15.20 -3.70 35.73
CA ILE A 367 15.85 -2.93 36.82
C ILE A 367 17.18 -3.57 37.22
N LYS A 368 17.24 -4.92 37.31
CA LYS A 368 18.44 -5.63 37.76
C LYS A 368 19.54 -5.67 36.72
N ASN A 369 19.21 -5.92 35.45
CA ASN A 369 20.18 -6.16 34.39
C ASN A 369 20.54 -4.88 33.62
N TYR A 370 19.71 -3.83 33.70
CA TYR A 370 19.91 -2.55 32.98
C TYR A 370 19.60 -1.35 33.88
N PRO A 371 20.25 -1.22 35.07
CA PRO A 371 19.91 -0.21 36.08
C PRO A 371 20.06 1.24 35.59
N ASP A 372 21.03 1.49 34.70
CA ASP A 372 21.33 2.82 34.15
C ASP A 372 20.47 3.18 32.92
N SER A 373 19.51 2.33 32.58
CA SER A 373 18.65 2.59 31.42
C SER A 373 17.49 3.52 31.77
N LYS A 374 17.07 4.34 30.81
CA LYS A 374 15.88 5.18 30.90
C LYS A 374 14.64 4.36 31.28
N TYR A 375 14.53 3.11 30.84
CA TYR A 375 13.41 2.23 31.15
C TYR A 375 13.43 1.79 32.64
N ALA A 376 14.59 1.56 33.22
CA ALA A 376 14.71 1.26 34.65
C ALA A 376 14.33 2.48 35.50
N GLU A 377 14.71 3.67 35.09
CA GLU A 377 14.32 4.94 35.73
C GLU A 377 12.80 5.12 35.75
N ILE A 378 12.15 4.93 34.59
CA ILE A 378 10.68 5.00 34.45
C ILE A 378 10.00 3.96 35.33
N LEU A 379 10.52 2.74 35.38
CA LEU A 379 9.94 1.64 36.17
C LEU A 379 10.10 1.84 37.68
N ASN A 380 11.15 2.56 38.11
CA ASN A 380 11.36 2.92 39.51
C ASN A 380 10.52 4.14 39.91
N ASN A 381 10.31 5.09 39.01
CA ASN A 381 9.54 6.30 39.24
C ASN A 381 8.41 6.45 38.22
N PRO A 382 7.29 5.71 38.34
CA PRO A 382 6.20 5.70 37.37
C PRO A 382 5.54 7.07 37.14
N ASP A 383 5.60 7.96 38.11
CA ASP A 383 5.02 9.31 38.06
C ASP A 383 5.98 10.36 37.47
N SER A 384 7.13 9.94 36.94
CA SER A 384 8.08 10.84 36.29
C SER A 384 7.55 11.35 34.94
N LEU A 385 7.90 12.58 34.56
CA LEU A 385 7.57 13.17 33.26
C LEU A 385 7.99 12.24 32.10
N ALA A 386 9.06 11.48 32.27
CA ALA A 386 9.56 10.52 31.28
C ALA A 386 8.58 9.36 30.98
N SER A 387 7.75 8.94 31.96
CA SER A 387 6.74 7.88 31.75
C SER A 387 5.55 8.37 30.92
N LEU A 388 5.11 9.61 31.17
CA LEU A 388 4.02 10.25 30.43
C LEU A 388 4.39 10.53 28.96
N GLU A 389 5.65 10.86 28.70
CA GLU A 389 6.13 11.15 27.35
C GLU A 389 6.24 9.91 26.45
N LEU A 390 6.64 8.75 26.99
CA LEU A 390 6.74 7.51 26.20
C LEU A 390 5.37 6.98 25.74
N ASP A 391 4.33 7.19 26.53
CA ASP A 391 2.98 6.73 26.20
C ASP A 391 2.31 7.56 25.10
N ASN A 392 2.77 8.81 24.90
CA ASN A 392 2.20 9.74 23.93
C ASN A 392 2.99 9.94 22.64
N LEU A 393 4.12 9.22 22.43
CA LEU A 393 4.99 9.48 21.28
C LEU A 393 4.29 9.36 19.92
N THR A 394 3.32 8.44 19.80
CA THR A 394 2.50 8.30 18.58
C THR A 394 1.56 9.50 18.38
N GLU A 395 0.99 10.02 19.46
CA GLU A 395 0.14 11.22 19.42
C GLU A 395 0.97 12.47 19.12
N ILE A 396 2.14 12.58 19.73
CA ILE A 396 3.11 13.65 19.47
C ILE A 396 3.50 13.63 17.98
N TYR A 397 3.86 12.47 17.44
CA TYR A 397 4.15 12.33 15.99
C TYR A 397 2.97 12.76 15.11
N SER A 398 1.75 12.41 15.49
CA SER A 398 0.54 12.83 14.76
C SER A 398 0.34 14.35 14.79
N GLY A 399 0.68 15.00 15.90
CA GLY A 399 0.72 16.44 16.03
C GLY A 399 1.77 17.09 15.12
N LEU A 400 2.99 16.55 15.15
CA LEU A 400 4.10 17.00 14.31
C LEU A 400 3.79 16.85 12.81
N PHE A 401 3.11 15.78 12.43
CA PHE A 401 2.68 15.61 11.03
C PHE A 401 1.63 16.66 10.61
N LYS A 402 0.72 17.07 11.52
CA LYS A 402 -0.18 18.21 11.27
C LYS A 402 0.58 19.52 11.13
N ASP A 403 1.62 19.74 11.94
CA ASP A 403 2.46 20.94 11.83
C ASP A 403 3.25 20.97 10.51
N PHE A 404 3.69 19.81 10.02
CA PHE A 404 4.22 19.70 8.66
C PHE A 404 3.19 20.12 7.60
N GLN A 405 1.95 19.64 7.70
CA GLN A 405 0.87 20.01 6.77
C GLN A 405 0.54 21.51 6.85
N ASN A 406 0.65 22.10 8.05
CA ASN A 406 0.45 23.52 8.30
C ASN A 406 1.68 24.38 7.97
N GLN A 407 2.70 23.82 7.31
CA GLN A 407 3.92 24.49 6.87
C GLN A 407 4.76 25.11 8.03
N LYS A 408 4.65 24.62 9.25
CA LYS A 408 5.44 25.08 10.39
C LYS A 408 6.84 24.45 10.44
N TYR A 409 7.53 24.38 9.29
CA TYR A 409 8.72 23.57 9.11
C TYR A 409 9.87 23.88 10.06
N THR A 410 10.14 25.17 10.34
CA THR A 410 11.27 25.58 11.19
C THR A 410 11.10 25.06 12.63
N GLN A 411 9.92 25.27 13.22
CA GLN A 411 9.60 24.79 14.56
C GLN A 411 9.60 23.25 14.60
N LEU A 412 8.96 22.62 13.61
CA LEU A 412 8.90 21.17 13.48
C LEU A 412 10.28 20.51 13.45
N ILE A 413 11.26 21.10 12.75
CA ILE A 413 12.63 20.57 12.68
C ILE A 413 13.29 20.58 14.06
N VAL A 414 13.12 21.66 14.83
CA VAL A 414 13.69 21.76 16.19
C VAL A 414 13.04 20.73 17.11
N GLU A 415 11.72 20.62 17.11
CA GLU A 415 10.99 19.65 17.95
C GLU A 415 11.34 18.19 17.58
N LEU A 416 11.50 17.90 16.26
CA LEU A 416 11.94 16.59 15.83
C LEU A 416 13.38 16.28 16.24
N ASP A 417 14.29 17.27 16.24
CA ASP A 417 15.67 17.08 16.70
C ASP A 417 15.72 16.71 18.18
N GLU A 418 14.95 17.39 19.01
CA GLU A 418 14.86 17.13 20.45
C GLU A 418 14.26 15.74 20.72
N LEU A 419 13.18 15.38 20.03
CA LEU A 419 12.54 14.08 20.18
C LEU A 419 13.42 12.93 19.69
N ILE A 420 14.07 13.08 18.54
CA ILE A 420 14.98 12.07 17.99
C ILE A 420 16.16 11.82 18.95
N ALA A 421 16.70 12.87 19.55
CA ALA A 421 17.77 12.74 20.55
C ALA A 421 17.27 12.08 21.85
N THR A 422 16.04 12.40 22.26
CA THR A 422 15.43 11.86 23.48
C THR A 422 15.07 10.38 23.34
N TYR A 423 14.54 9.99 22.16
CA TYR A 423 13.99 8.65 21.90
C TYR A 423 14.85 7.84 20.89
N GLU A 424 16.16 7.98 20.92
CA GLU A 424 17.11 7.43 19.92
C GLU A 424 16.85 5.98 19.51
N THR A 425 16.34 5.15 20.41
CA THR A 425 16.08 3.70 20.19
C THR A 425 14.63 3.36 19.86
N ASP A 426 13.72 4.34 19.82
CA ASP A 426 12.31 4.10 19.56
C ASP A 426 12.05 3.73 18.08
N PRO A 427 11.13 2.79 17.82
CA PRO A 427 10.75 2.39 16.45
C PRO A 427 10.21 3.53 15.57
N LEU A 428 9.71 4.61 16.16
CA LEU A 428 9.23 5.79 15.43
C LEU A 428 10.34 6.72 14.96
N VAL A 429 11.56 6.59 15.50
CA VAL A 429 12.69 7.47 15.14
C VAL A 429 13.00 7.49 13.64
N PRO A 430 13.08 6.36 12.91
CA PRO A 430 13.29 6.42 11.46
C PRO A 430 12.21 7.23 10.75
N LYS A 431 10.97 7.14 11.21
CA LYS A 431 9.82 7.86 10.66
C LYS A 431 9.88 9.36 10.97
N MET A 432 10.32 9.72 12.19
CA MET A 432 10.61 11.10 12.57
C MET A 432 11.75 11.69 11.74
N GLN A 433 12.81 10.92 11.50
CA GLN A 433 13.92 11.33 10.65
C GLN A 433 13.48 11.60 9.20
N LEU A 434 12.59 10.77 8.64
CA LEU A 434 12.06 10.96 7.29
C LEU A 434 11.14 12.19 7.21
N LEU A 435 10.33 12.43 8.25
CA LEU A 435 9.50 13.64 8.37
C LEU A 435 10.40 14.91 8.47
N LYS A 436 11.46 14.85 9.28
CA LYS A 436 12.47 15.92 9.38
C LYS A 436 13.13 16.18 8.03
N ALA A 437 13.58 15.14 7.33
CA ALA A 437 14.17 15.26 6.01
C ALA A 437 13.21 15.97 5.03
N SER A 438 11.94 15.60 5.07
CA SER A 438 10.88 16.23 4.26
C SER A 438 10.66 17.70 4.61
N ALA A 439 10.72 18.08 5.89
CA ALA A 439 10.61 19.48 6.33
C ALA A 439 11.85 20.30 5.92
N VAL A 440 13.06 19.73 6.06
CA VAL A 440 14.32 20.33 5.63
C VAL A 440 14.33 20.57 4.12
N ALA A 441 13.82 19.62 3.32
CA ALA A 441 13.67 19.79 1.88
C ALA A 441 12.84 21.04 1.52
N ARG A 442 11.80 21.33 2.29
CA ARG A 442 10.92 22.50 2.07
C ARG A 442 11.60 23.82 2.33
N ILE A 443 12.57 23.88 3.27
CA ILE A 443 13.23 25.12 3.69
C ILE A 443 14.62 25.26 3.05
N GLN A 444 15.42 24.19 3.10
CA GLN A 444 16.82 24.21 2.71
C GLN A 444 17.08 23.66 1.30
N GLY A 445 16.07 22.99 0.73
CA GLY A 445 16.11 22.47 -0.62
C GLY A 445 16.81 21.12 -0.76
N PHE A 446 17.23 20.85 -1.99
CA PHE A 446 17.62 19.55 -2.49
C PHE A 446 18.87 18.94 -1.82
N GLU A 447 19.96 19.70 -1.65
CA GLU A 447 21.22 19.15 -1.15
C GLU A 447 21.11 18.69 0.32
N SER A 448 20.46 19.49 1.17
CA SER A 448 20.21 19.12 2.56
C SER A 448 19.29 17.90 2.68
N TYR A 449 18.26 17.83 1.81
CA TYR A 449 17.37 16.66 1.74
C TYR A 449 18.15 15.39 1.39
N LYS A 450 18.97 15.45 0.35
CA LYS A 450 19.80 14.33 -0.10
C LYS A 450 20.71 13.83 1.02
N THR A 451 21.39 14.72 1.74
CA THR A 451 22.26 14.36 2.86
C THR A 451 21.50 13.63 3.97
N LEU A 452 20.30 14.08 4.31
CA LEU A 452 19.48 13.41 5.31
C LEU A 452 18.96 12.04 4.82
N LEU A 453 18.60 11.90 3.54
CA LEU A 453 18.24 10.61 2.98
C LEU A 453 19.42 9.62 3.00
N GLU A 454 20.64 10.08 2.70
CA GLU A 454 21.87 9.27 2.81
C GLU A 454 22.08 8.79 4.25
N PHE A 455 21.90 9.69 5.22
CA PHE A 455 21.95 9.34 6.64
C PHE A 455 20.91 8.30 7.04
N ILE A 456 19.63 8.50 6.65
CA ILE A 456 18.52 7.59 6.97
C ILE A 456 18.75 6.22 6.32
N SER A 457 19.13 6.18 5.06
CA SER A 457 19.42 4.95 4.33
C SER A 457 20.57 4.14 4.93
N ALA A 458 21.61 4.82 5.45
CA ALA A 458 22.76 4.17 6.07
C ALA A 458 22.45 3.66 7.50
N ASN A 459 21.83 4.49 8.33
CA ASN A 459 21.64 4.20 9.76
C ASN A 459 20.40 3.34 10.04
N TYR A 460 19.37 3.41 9.20
CA TYR A 460 18.11 2.70 9.36
C TYR A 460 17.81 1.75 8.19
N SER A 461 18.85 1.15 7.60
CA SER A 461 18.76 0.29 6.39
C SER A 461 17.74 -0.85 6.48
N ASN A 462 17.45 -1.31 7.70
CA ASN A 462 16.52 -2.40 7.98
C ASN A 462 15.07 -1.92 8.15
N SER A 463 14.84 -0.62 8.37
CA SER A 463 13.49 -0.05 8.49
C SER A 463 12.84 0.17 7.11
N ILE A 464 11.53 0.41 7.12
CA ILE A 464 10.78 0.80 5.91
C ILE A 464 11.29 2.14 5.41
N GLU A 465 11.45 3.10 6.30
CA GLU A 465 11.88 4.46 5.99
C GLU A 465 13.32 4.51 5.44
N GLY A 466 14.21 3.66 5.96
CA GLY A 466 15.57 3.54 5.43
C GLY A 466 15.59 2.99 4.00
N LYS A 467 14.71 2.06 3.68
CA LYS A 467 14.56 1.54 2.31
C LYS A 467 13.87 2.52 1.39
N GLU A 468 12.87 3.25 1.88
CA GLU A 468 12.24 4.34 1.15
C GLU A 468 13.26 5.43 0.83
N ALA A 469 14.08 5.86 1.81
CA ALA A 469 15.16 6.80 1.61
C ALA A 469 16.14 6.32 0.52
N LYS A 470 16.47 5.03 0.51
CA LYS A 470 17.33 4.46 -0.54
C LYS A 470 16.69 4.49 -1.92
N ILE A 471 15.41 4.17 -2.04
CA ILE A 471 14.65 4.24 -3.30
C ILE A 471 14.63 5.70 -3.81
N LEU A 472 14.39 6.65 -2.93
CA LEU A 472 14.42 8.07 -3.27
C LEU A 472 15.82 8.50 -3.78
N LEU A 473 16.90 8.08 -3.12
CA LEU A 473 18.27 8.34 -3.54
C LEU A 473 18.61 7.74 -4.91
N ASP A 474 18.19 6.49 -5.13
CA ASP A 474 18.55 5.75 -6.35
C ASP A 474 17.72 6.16 -7.58
N GLN A 475 16.45 6.56 -7.39
CA GLN A 475 15.51 6.78 -8.47
C GLN A 475 15.05 8.23 -8.65
N VAL A 476 14.83 8.95 -7.57
CA VAL A 476 14.23 10.30 -7.60
C VAL A 476 15.30 11.39 -7.62
N ILE A 477 16.29 11.27 -6.75
CA ILE A 477 17.38 12.26 -6.61
C ILE A 477 18.13 12.52 -7.92
N PRO A 478 18.49 11.50 -8.75
CA PRO A 478 19.17 11.73 -10.03
C PRO A 478 18.33 12.52 -11.04
N LEU A 479 17.01 12.34 -11.03
CA LEU A 479 16.09 13.07 -11.88
C LEU A 479 15.97 14.53 -11.48
N ILE A 480 15.87 14.79 -10.18
CA ILE A 480 15.76 16.14 -9.62
C ILE A 480 17.06 16.92 -9.83
N LYS A 481 18.23 16.30 -9.57
CA LYS A 481 19.54 16.94 -9.68
C LYS A 481 19.80 17.58 -11.05
N ASN A 482 19.29 16.97 -12.10
CA ASN A 482 19.52 17.38 -13.49
C ASN A 482 18.44 18.34 -14.02
N SER A 483 17.42 18.68 -13.22
CA SER A 483 16.36 19.59 -13.64
C SER A 483 16.89 21.02 -13.75
N LYS A 484 16.68 21.63 -14.93
CA LYS A 484 17.06 23.02 -15.24
C LYS A 484 15.80 23.81 -15.58
N PHE A 485 15.87 25.13 -15.41
CA PHE A 485 14.78 25.99 -15.84
C PHE A 485 14.52 25.84 -17.35
N GLU A 486 13.25 25.66 -17.71
CA GLU A 486 12.77 25.68 -19.09
C GLU A 486 12.62 27.12 -19.57
N GLN A 487 12.65 27.33 -20.90
CA GLN A 487 12.35 28.64 -21.48
C GLN A 487 10.89 29.02 -21.19
N ILE A 488 10.64 30.32 -21.06
CA ILE A 488 9.32 30.83 -20.65
C ILE A 488 8.22 30.46 -21.67
N ASP A 489 8.57 30.50 -22.96
CA ASP A 489 7.62 30.23 -24.06
C ASP A 489 7.11 28.80 -24.14
N ASP A 490 7.78 27.84 -23.48
CA ASP A 490 7.40 26.42 -23.44
C ASP A 490 6.47 26.07 -22.26
N GLY A 491 6.08 27.04 -21.46
CA GLY A 491 5.29 26.83 -20.24
C GLY A 491 3.77 26.79 -20.50
N GLU A 492 3.06 25.79 -19.96
CA GLU A 492 1.59 25.68 -20.08
C GLU A 492 1.03 26.12 -18.78
N ASN A 493 1.11 26.51 -17.85
CA ASN A 493 0.46 26.95 -16.61
C ASN A 493 1.40 27.88 -15.82
N PHE A 494 0.96 29.07 -15.65
CA PHE A 494 1.76 30.10 -14.98
C PHE A 494 1.23 30.42 -13.59
N LYS A 495 2.12 31.00 -12.80
CA LYS A 495 1.86 31.51 -11.46
C LYS A 495 2.40 32.92 -11.37
N LEU A 496 1.66 33.80 -10.71
CA LEU A 496 2.13 35.10 -10.32
C LEU A 496 2.52 35.04 -8.84
N ILE A 497 3.77 35.37 -8.58
CA ILE A 497 4.39 35.26 -7.25
C ILE A 497 4.61 36.65 -6.68
N TYR A 498 4.24 36.83 -5.43
CA TYR A 498 4.57 37.99 -4.61
C TYR A 498 5.46 37.54 -3.46
N SER A 499 6.63 38.14 -3.35
CA SER A 499 7.65 37.75 -2.36
C SER A 499 7.58 38.64 -1.11
N PHE A 500 7.60 38.03 0.07
CA PHE A 500 7.56 38.71 1.36
C PHE A 500 8.64 38.17 2.28
N LEU A 501 9.16 39.00 3.18
CA LEU A 501 9.98 38.55 4.28
C LEU A 501 9.11 37.80 5.32
N LYS A 502 9.60 36.70 5.83
CA LYS A 502 8.87 35.85 6.79
C LYS A 502 8.51 36.59 8.09
N GLU A 503 9.29 37.61 8.45
CA GLU A 503 9.04 38.47 9.61
C GLU A 503 7.75 39.29 9.44
N ASN A 504 7.37 39.59 8.21
CA ASN A 504 6.20 40.39 7.85
C ASN A 504 4.92 39.56 7.71
N LYS A 505 4.73 38.57 8.57
CA LYS A 505 3.60 37.61 8.47
C LYS A 505 2.23 38.29 8.43
N LYS A 506 2.02 39.34 9.23
CA LYS A 506 0.74 40.09 9.24
C LYS A 506 0.48 40.79 7.90
N GLU A 507 1.53 41.40 7.34
CA GLU A 507 1.47 42.03 6.02
C GLU A 507 1.15 41.02 4.94
N THR A 508 1.81 39.87 4.94
CA THR A 508 1.56 38.76 4.00
C THR A 508 0.11 38.26 4.05
N GLU A 509 -0.45 38.09 5.27
CA GLU A 509 -1.84 37.64 5.45
C GLU A 509 -2.83 38.73 4.98
N THR A 510 -2.57 40.00 5.29
CA THR A 510 -3.39 41.13 4.84
C THR A 510 -3.36 41.24 3.33
N PHE A 511 -2.17 41.15 2.73
CA PHE A 511 -2.01 41.17 1.27
C PHE A 511 -2.78 40.03 0.60
N LYS A 512 -2.69 38.82 1.12
CA LYS A 512 -3.41 37.65 0.60
C LYS A 512 -4.94 37.86 0.63
N VAL A 513 -5.46 38.44 1.70
CA VAL A 513 -6.90 38.75 1.80
C VAL A 513 -7.30 39.80 0.74
N GLN A 514 -6.52 40.86 0.58
CA GLN A 514 -6.76 41.88 -0.41
C GLN A 514 -6.65 41.34 -1.84
N LEU A 515 -5.67 40.51 -2.12
CA LEU A 515 -5.50 39.81 -3.40
C LEU A 515 -6.74 38.95 -3.74
N ASN A 516 -7.21 38.16 -2.74
CA ASN A 516 -8.40 37.32 -2.93
C ASN A 516 -9.66 38.15 -3.21
N LEU A 517 -9.82 39.30 -2.57
CA LEU A 517 -10.94 40.20 -2.85
C LEU A 517 -10.85 40.74 -4.27
N ALA A 518 -9.69 41.25 -4.70
CA ALA A 518 -9.49 41.77 -6.04
C ALA A 518 -9.69 40.71 -7.13
N VAL A 519 -9.22 39.48 -6.90
CA VAL A 519 -9.43 38.34 -7.81
C VAL A 519 -10.92 37.98 -7.91
N LYS A 520 -11.64 38.03 -6.79
CA LYS A 520 -13.10 37.78 -6.78
C LYS A 520 -13.88 38.82 -7.58
N ASP A 521 -13.46 40.08 -7.52
CA ASP A 521 -14.07 41.18 -8.29
C ASP A 521 -13.91 40.98 -9.81
N LEU A 522 -12.84 40.30 -10.23
CA LEU A 522 -12.61 39.95 -11.64
C LEU A 522 -13.52 38.82 -12.15
N LYS A 523 -14.37 38.22 -11.27
CA LYS A 523 -15.31 37.12 -11.59
C LYS A 523 -14.67 35.92 -12.30
N ASN A 524 -13.37 35.72 -12.14
CA ASN A 524 -12.66 34.60 -12.73
C ASN A 524 -12.57 33.42 -11.73
N ILE A 525 -13.36 32.38 -11.98
CA ILE A 525 -13.51 31.22 -11.08
C ILE A 525 -12.25 30.33 -11.07
N GLU A 526 -11.39 30.43 -12.08
CA GLU A 526 -10.18 29.58 -12.21
C GLU A 526 -9.00 30.09 -11.35
N LEU A 527 -9.05 31.35 -10.89
CA LEU A 527 -7.97 31.93 -10.08
C LEU A 527 -8.11 31.58 -8.61
N SER A 528 -7.01 31.16 -8.01
CA SER A 528 -6.92 30.85 -6.57
C SER A 528 -5.57 31.29 -6.01
N SER A 529 -5.50 31.62 -4.72
CA SER A 529 -4.24 31.99 -4.08
C SER A 529 -3.82 31.01 -3.00
N SER A 530 -2.52 30.77 -2.86
CA SER A 530 -1.91 30.04 -1.75
C SER A 530 -0.81 30.87 -1.09
N THR A 531 -0.35 30.42 0.08
CA THR A 531 0.85 30.93 0.74
C THR A 531 1.83 29.77 0.85
N ASP A 532 3.01 29.91 0.26
CA ASP A 532 4.02 28.88 0.22
C ASP A 532 5.31 29.41 0.89
N ILE A 533 5.87 28.64 1.83
CA ILE A 533 7.16 28.96 2.41
C ILE A 533 8.24 28.62 1.37
N TYR A 534 9.06 29.60 1.02
CA TYR A 534 10.21 29.39 0.13
C TYR A 534 11.41 28.91 0.91
N ASP A 535 11.87 29.67 1.91
CA ASP A 535 12.98 29.33 2.79
C ASP A 535 12.77 29.87 4.22
N ASN A 536 13.84 29.96 5.00
CA ASN A 536 13.77 30.50 6.36
C ASN A 536 13.45 32.00 6.42
N SER A 537 13.63 32.74 5.33
CA SER A 537 13.54 34.21 5.25
C SER A 537 12.42 34.70 4.40
N ILE A 538 11.97 33.90 3.40
CA ILE A 538 11.06 34.33 2.35
C ILE A 538 9.79 33.46 2.34
N ILE A 539 8.65 34.15 2.18
CA ILE A 539 7.33 33.55 1.97
C ILE A 539 6.78 34.09 0.64
N PHE A 540 6.19 33.22 -0.16
CA PHE A 540 5.48 33.59 -1.38
C PHE A 540 3.96 33.60 -1.18
N VAL A 541 3.31 34.63 -1.67
CA VAL A 541 1.88 34.59 -2.00
C VAL A 541 1.77 34.28 -3.47
N VAL A 542 1.14 33.15 -3.80
CA VAL A 542 1.10 32.58 -5.14
C VAL A 542 -0.30 32.65 -5.68
N LEU A 543 -0.47 33.26 -6.84
CA LEU A 543 -1.74 33.25 -7.59
C LEU A 543 -1.65 32.17 -8.68
N HIS A 544 -2.60 31.26 -8.68
CA HIS A 544 -2.73 30.12 -9.58
C HIS A 544 -3.84 30.34 -10.62
N GLY A 545 -3.85 29.49 -11.67
CA GLY A 545 -4.91 29.46 -12.69
C GLY A 545 -4.61 30.32 -13.91
N LEU A 546 -3.37 30.73 -14.12
CA LEU A 546 -2.94 31.57 -15.24
C LEU A 546 -2.47 30.68 -16.41
N LYS A 547 -3.02 30.90 -17.61
CA LYS A 547 -2.81 30.05 -18.79
C LYS A 547 -1.63 30.48 -19.67
N SER A 548 -1.21 31.74 -19.61
CA SER A 548 -0.11 32.28 -20.42
C SER A 548 0.74 33.26 -19.64
N PHE A 549 1.98 33.44 -20.08
CA PHE A 549 2.91 34.38 -19.50
C PHE A 549 2.42 35.84 -19.65
N ASP A 550 2.01 36.21 -20.83
CA ASP A 550 1.48 37.58 -21.11
C ASP A 550 0.18 37.85 -20.35
N GLY A 551 -0.70 36.85 -20.26
CA GLY A 551 -1.89 36.92 -19.42
C GLY A 551 -1.59 37.16 -17.95
N ALA A 552 -0.56 36.50 -17.43
CA ALA A 552 -0.10 36.68 -16.06
C ALA A 552 0.52 38.07 -15.82
N LYS A 553 1.35 38.56 -16.75
CA LYS A 553 1.88 39.93 -16.73
C LYS A 553 0.77 40.98 -16.82
N GLY A 554 -0.17 40.81 -17.76
CA GLY A 554 -1.31 41.69 -17.90
C GLY A 554 -2.19 41.77 -16.67
N LEU A 555 -2.42 40.63 -16.02
CA LEU A 555 -3.14 40.56 -14.74
C LEU A 555 -2.37 41.29 -13.62
N ASN A 556 -1.04 41.13 -13.54
CA ASN A 556 -0.24 41.84 -12.55
C ASN A 556 -0.40 43.35 -12.69
N LEU A 557 -0.31 43.89 -13.92
CA LEU A 557 -0.53 45.33 -14.21
C LEU A 557 -1.94 45.80 -13.84
N ILE A 558 -2.96 44.97 -13.96
CA ILE A 558 -4.32 45.30 -13.54
C ILE A 558 -4.40 45.32 -12.00
N LEU A 559 -3.77 44.37 -11.33
CA LEU A 559 -3.76 44.29 -9.86
C LEU A 559 -2.95 45.43 -9.24
N GLU A 560 -1.83 45.83 -9.83
CA GLU A 560 -1.00 46.96 -9.37
C GLU A 560 -1.72 48.33 -9.40
N LYS A 561 -2.72 48.48 -10.27
CA LYS A 561 -3.59 49.67 -10.24
C LYS A 561 -4.45 49.76 -8.98
N ASN A 562 -4.63 48.67 -8.29
CA ASN A 562 -5.29 48.66 -7.00
C ASN A 562 -4.26 49.02 -5.90
N LYS A 563 -4.42 50.21 -5.29
CA LYS A 563 -3.52 50.78 -4.28
C LYS A 563 -3.22 49.85 -3.09
N ASN A 564 -4.02 48.82 -2.91
CA ASN A 564 -3.86 47.84 -1.82
C ASN A 564 -3.08 46.59 -2.23
N ILE A 565 -2.66 46.46 -3.52
CA ILE A 565 -1.95 45.29 -4.07
C ILE A 565 -0.65 45.77 -4.75
N ILE A 566 0.15 46.50 -4.01
CA ILE A 566 1.47 46.94 -4.50
C ILE A 566 2.52 46.06 -3.80
N ASN A 567 3.32 45.35 -4.61
CA ASN A 567 4.49 44.62 -4.15
C ASN A 567 5.57 44.69 -5.23
N ASP A 568 6.67 45.38 -4.94
CA ASP A 568 7.78 45.59 -5.87
C ASP A 568 8.57 44.32 -6.19
N SER A 569 8.29 43.23 -5.46
CA SER A 569 8.97 41.94 -5.60
C SER A 569 8.06 40.87 -6.24
N SER A 570 7.29 41.26 -7.24
CA SER A 570 6.42 40.33 -8.00
C SER A 570 7.13 39.77 -9.24
N PHE A 571 6.85 38.51 -9.59
CA PHE A 571 7.34 37.90 -10.82
C PHE A 571 6.41 36.79 -11.31
N VAL A 572 6.46 36.52 -12.63
CA VAL A 572 5.71 35.43 -13.27
C VAL A 572 6.63 34.24 -13.51
N ILE A 573 6.12 33.04 -13.24
CA ILE A 573 6.87 31.80 -13.38
C ILE A 573 5.95 30.67 -13.90
N SER A 574 6.48 29.81 -14.78
CA SER A 574 5.74 28.59 -15.17
C SER A 574 5.66 27.60 -13.99
N SER A 575 4.64 26.75 -13.98
CA SER A 575 4.46 25.74 -12.91
C SER A 575 5.65 24.80 -12.79
N LYS A 576 6.29 24.42 -13.89
CA LYS A 576 7.52 23.58 -13.89
C LYS A 576 8.72 24.32 -13.31
N ASN A 577 8.95 25.55 -13.74
CA ASN A 577 10.04 26.35 -13.20
C ASN A 577 9.82 26.69 -11.72
N TYR A 578 8.56 26.84 -11.29
CA TYR A 578 8.25 27.02 -9.86
C TYR A 578 8.62 25.80 -9.04
N GLN A 579 8.37 24.58 -9.55
CA GLN A 579 8.82 23.36 -8.88
C GLN A 579 10.35 23.30 -8.77
N ILE A 580 11.07 23.60 -9.84
CA ILE A 580 12.54 23.64 -9.86
C ILE A 580 13.07 24.67 -8.87
N LEU A 581 12.46 25.86 -8.85
CA LEU A 581 12.80 26.94 -7.92
C LEU A 581 12.61 26.52 -6.46
N GLN A 582 11.51 25.83 -6.15
CA GLN A 582 11.23 25.33 -4.80
C GLN A 582 12.19 24.20 -4.39
N ILE A 583 12.61 23.36 -5.31
CA ILE A 583 13.53 22.24 -5.07
C ILE A 583 14.97 22.75 -4.85
N HIS A 584 15.48 23.57 -5.74
CA HIS A 584 16.88 24.00 -5.73
C HIS A 584 17.14 25.29 -4.96
N LYS A 585 16.10 26.02 -4.53
CA LYS A 585 16.21 27.29 -3.79
C LYS A 585 17.07 28.35 -4.50
N ASN A 586 16.95 28.43 -5.81
CA ASN A 586 17.80 29.26 -6.69
C ASN A 586 17.05 30.49 -7.26
N LEU A 587 16.26 31.19 -6.41
CA LEU A 587 15.46 32.37 -6.77
C LEU A 587 16.31 33.45 -7.45
N SER A 588 17.49 33.77 -6.90
CA SER A 588 18.38 34.77 -7.47
C SER A 588 18.83 34.45 -8.91
N LEU A 589 19.04 33.16 -9.20
CA LEU A 589 19.39 32.70 -10.54
C LEU A 589 18.20 32.84 -11.49
N TYR A 590 16.99 32.49 -11.02
CA TYR A 590 15.78 32.64 -11.82
C TYR A 590 15.51 34.10 -12.19
N LEU A 591 15.53 35.00 -11.21
CA LEU A 591 15.32 36.42 -11.42
C LEU A 591 16.35 37.05 -12.37
N LYS A 592 17.63 36.67 -12.23
CA LYS A 592 18.72 37.18 -13.11
C LYS A 592 18.54 36.76 -14.57
N ASN A 593 17.95 35.62 -14.83
CA ASN A 593 17.80 35.08 -16.19
C ASN A 593 16.47 35.49 -16.88
N ASN A 594 15.47 35.98 -16.12
CA ASN A 594 14.11 36.21 -16.59
C ASN A 594 13.56 37.63 -16.30
N LEU A 595 14.36 38.52 -15.74
CA LEU A 595 14.15 39.96 -15.68
C LEU A 595 15.02 40.67 -16.72
#